data_b7b29e3933454e40c13f965aa6d53330
#
_entry.id   b7b29e3933454e40c13f965aa6d53330
#
_cell.length_a   1.000
_cell.length_b   1.000
_cell.length_c   1.000
_cell.angle_alpha   90.00
_cell.angle_beta   90.00
_cell.angle_gamma   90.00
#
_symmetry.space_group_name_H-M   'P 1'
#
loop_
_entity.id
_entity.type
_entity.pdbx_description
1 polymer ?
#
loop_
_entity_poly.entity_id
_entity_poly.type
_entity_poly.pdbx_seq_one_letter_code
_entity_poly.pdbx_strand_id
1 'polypeptide(L)'
;MGEGPGTYAIQFCLNNPRLIATVYDLPTTCSFAEKPIAKLNLQDRIDFKSGDYLEEDIKGSFDVAWLSQILHGESFEDGCNIVKRAVSTLEPGGLIIIHEFILNNIMDGPLFPALFSLNMLLGTSGGQAYSEEQLITMLTDAGAKDFQRIYFDSPNDSGILIGIVG
;
A
#
# COMPACT_ATOMS: atom_id res chain seq x y z
N MET A 1 -5.01 -1.29 -0.29
CA MET A 1 -4.97 -1.51 1.16
C MET A 1 -4.60 -0.23 1.86
N GLY A 2 -5.27 0.12 2.99
CA GLY A 2 -5.04 1.38 3.69
C GLY A 2 -5.41 2.62 2.87
N GLU A 3 -6.44 2.52 2.03
CA GLU A 3 -6.72 3.49 0.97
C GLU A 3 -7.80 4.51 1.36
N GLY A 4 -8.35 4.36 2.56
CA GLY A 4 -9.40 5.25 3.05
C GLY A 4 -10.64 5.27 2.15
N PRO A 5 -10.95 6.41 1.48
CA PRO A 5 -12.16 6.55 0.67
C PRO A 5 -12.13 5.81 -0.69
N GLY A 6 -11.15 4.95 -0.95
CA GLY A 6 -11.05 4.19 -2.20
C GLY A 6 -10.61 5.02 -3.41
N THR A 7 -9.89 6.10 -3.20
CA THR A 7 -9.50 7.03 -4.26
C THR A 7 -8.71 6.36 -5.39
N TYR A 8 -7.72 5.52 -5.04
CA TYR A 8 -6.92 4.80 -6.04
C TYR A 8 -7.75 3.73 -6.76
N ALA A 9 -8.55 2.94 -6.04
CA ALA A 9 -9.43 1.94 -6.63
C ALA A 9 -10.39 2.57 -7.65
N ILE A 10 -10.97 3.73 -7.31
CA ILE A 10 -11.81 4.52 -8.21
C ILE A 10 -11.02 4.93 -9.47
N GLN A 11 -9.84 5.53 -9.31
CA GLN A 11 -9.03 5.97 -10.44
C GLN A 11 -8.56 4.80 -11.32
N PHE A 12 -8.16 3.70 -10.72
CA PHE A 12 -7.77 2.50 -11.45
C PHE A 12 -8.96 1.93 -12.25
N CYS A 13 -10.14 1.84 -11.66
CA CYS A 13 -11.34 1.36 -12.34
C CYS A 13 -11.81 2.30 -13.46
N LEU A 14 -11.73 3.62 -13.27
CA LEU A 14 -12.09 4.58 -14.32
C LEU A 14 -11.17 4.47 -15.55
N ASN A 15 -9.88 4.24 -15.33
CA ASN A 15 -8.88 4.14 -16.40
C ASN A 15 -8.75 2.72 -17.00
N ASN A 16 -9.29 1.71 -16.34
CA ASN A 16 -9.23 0.32 -16.78
C ASN A 16 -10.62 -0.33 -16.75
N PRO A 17 -11.37 -0.35 -17.86
CA PRO A 17 -12.77 -0.80 -17.87
C PRO A 17 -13.02 -2.23 -17.40
N ARG A 18 -12.00 -3.11 -17.46
CA ARG A 18 -12.09 -4.52 -17.04
C ARG A 18 -11.63 -4.77 -15.61
N LEU A 19 -11.06 -3.76 -14.95
CA LEU A 19 -10.55 -3.90 -13.58
C LEU A 19 -11.70 -4.03 -12.59
N ILE A 20 -11.59 -4.99 -11.68
CA ILE A 20 -12.40 -5.13 -10.47
C ILE A 20 -11.47 -4.88 -9.30
N ALA A 21 -11.89 -4.13 -8.31
CA ALA A 21 -11.07 -3.79 -7.16
C ALA A 21 -11.76 -4.14 -5.84
N THR A 22 -10.98 -4.48 -4.85
CA THR A 22 -11.42 -4.58 -3.45
C THR A 22 -10.63 -3.58 -2.63
N VAL A 23 -11.33 -2.64 -2.00
CA VAL A 23 -10.75 -1.76 -0.99
C VAL A 23 -10.76 -2.52 0.34
N TYR A 24 -9.59 -2.68 0.95
CA TYR A 24 -9.45 -3.29 2.27
C TYR A 24 -8.93 -2.26 3.26
N ASP A 25 -9.70 -1.95 4.29
CA ASP A 25 -9.37 -0.95 5.28
C ASP A 25 -10.12 -1.21 6.60
N LEU A 26 -9.82 -0.43 7.64
CA LEU A 26 -10.48 -0.53 8.93
C LEU A 26 -12.00 -0.28 8.83
N PRO A 27 -12.82 -0.90 9.69
CA PRO A 27 -14.29 -0.76 9.64
C PRO A 27 -14.77 0.69 9.68
N THR A 28 -14.05 1.56 10.41
CA THR A 28 -14.36 2.99 10.51
C THR A 28 -14.23 3.76 9.21
N THR A 29 -13.45 3.23 8.28
CA THR A 29 -13.14 3.86 6.99
C THR A 29 -14.14 3.50 5.89
N CYS A 30 -14.81 2.34 6.00
CA CYS A 30 -15.79 1.84 5.04
C CYS A 30 -16.82 2.87 4.59
N SER A 31 -17.44 3.57 5.55
CA SER A 31 -18.51 4.54 5.27
C SER A 31 -18.06 5.74 4.42
N PHE A 32 -16.76 6.01 4.38
CA PHE A 32 -16.19 7.09 3.57
C PHE A 32 -15.99 6.69 2.10
N ALA A 33 -15.83 5.39 1.82
CA ALA A 33 -15.62 4.88 0.46
C ALA A 33 -16.94 4.68 -0.32
N GLU A 34 -18.03 4.29 0.35
CA GLU A 34 -19.31 3.98 -0.29
C GLU A 34 -19.87 5.13 -1.13
N LYS A 35 -19.85 6.35 -0.59
CA LYS A 35 -20.45 7.53 -1.27
C LYS A 35 -19.70 7.91 -2.57
N PRO A 36 -18.38 8.05 -2.60
CA PRO A 36 -17.63 8.31 -3.83
C PRO A 36 -17.79 7.22 -4.88
N ILE A 37 -17.78 5.95 -4.48
CA ILE A 37 -17.95 4.79 -5.37
C ILE A 37 -19.34 4.82 -6.03
N ALA A 38 -20.40 5.01 -5.23
CA ALA A 38 -21.77 5.08 -5.73
C ALA A 38 -22.01 6.29 -6.66
N LYS A 39 -21.43 7.45 -6.32
CA LYS A 39 -21.54 8.66 -7.17
C LYS A 39 -20.97 8.48 -8.57
N LEU A 40 -19.99 7.59 -8.73
CA LEU A 40 -19.35 7.29 -10.02
C LEU A 40 -19.87 6.02 -10.69
N ASN A 41 -20.94 5.40 -10.15
CA ASN A 41 -21.54 4.15 -10.62
C ASN A 41 -20.52 3.00 -10.74
N LEU A 42 -19.63 2.86 -9.73
CA LEU A 42 -18.58 1.84 -9.67
C LEU A 42 -18.87 0.73 -8.65
N GLN A 43 -20.06 0.71 -8.02
CA GLN A 43 -20.42 -0.27 -6.99
C GLN A 43 -20.46 -1.73 -7.49
N ASP A 44 -20.61 -1.96 -8.78
CA ASP A 44 -20.53 -3.30 -9.39
C ASP A 44 -19.09 -3.74 -9.69
N ARG A 45 -18.11 -2.85 -9.48
CA ARG A 45 -16.69 -3.06 -9.81
C ARG A 45 -15.74 -2.83 -8.64
N ILE A 46 -16.20 -2.15 -7.60
CA ILE A 46 -15.41 -1.88 -6.41
C ILE A 46 -16.15 -2.41 -5.20
N ASP A 47 -15.60 -3.46 -4.60
CA ASP A 47 -16.06 -4.01 -3.33
C ASP A 47 -15.29 -3.39 -2.17
N PHE A 48 -15.87 -3.40 -0.98
CA PHE A 48 -15.22 -2.98 0.24
C PHE A 48 -15.21 -4.13 1.24
N LYS A 49 -14.02 -4.43 1.78
CA LYS A 49 -13.85 -5.39 2.87
C LYS A 49 -13.21 -4.68 4.06
N SER A 50 -13.88 -4.75 5.20
CA SER A 50 -13.34 -4.23 6.44
C SER A 50 -12.55 -5.30 7.17
N GLY A 51 -11.42 -4.90 7.75
CA GLY A 51 -10.61 -5.74 8.62
C GLY A 51 -9.42 -4.97 9.17
N ASP A 52 -8.84 -5.50 10.22
CA ASP A 52 -7.58 -4.99 10.75
C ASP A 52 -6.41 -5.72 10.10
N TYR A 53 -5.68 -5.04 9.25
CA TYR A 53 -4.52 -5.59 8.53
C TYR A 53 -3.32 -5.91 9.46
N LEU A 54 -3.34 -5.45 10.70
CA LEU A 54 -2.34 -5.83 11.71
C LEU A 54 -2.69 -7.17 12.38
N GLU A 55 -3.97 -7.47 12.56
CA GLU A 55 -4.44 -8.61 13.35
C GLU A 55 -5.02 -9.73 12.49
N GLU A 56 -5.66 -9.40 11.36
CA GLU A 56 -6.46 -10.33 10.57
C GLU A 56 -5.79 -10.72 9.27
N ASP A 57 -6.00 -12.00 8.86
CA ASP A 57 -5.62 -12.46 7.53
C ASP A 57 -6.57 -11.91 6.46
N ILE A 58 -6.00 -11.37 5.40
CA ILE A 58 -6.75 -10.84 4.27
C ILE A 58 -7.23 -12.01 3.41
N LYS A 59 -8.56 -12.10 3.20
CA LYS A 59 -9.15 -13.17 2.40
C LYS A 59 -9.35 -12.75 0.94
N GLY A 60 -8.97 -13.61 0.03
CA GLY A 60 -9.16 -13.41 -1.40
C GLY A 60 -7.98 -13.94 -2.20
N SER A 61 -8.10 -13.81 -3.52
CA SER A 61 -7.07 -14.14 -4.48
C SER A 61 -7.05 -13.02 -5.51
N PHE A 62 -5.91 -12.39 -5.73
CA PHE A 62 -5.78 -11.18 -6.51
C PHE A 62 -4.57 -11.23 -7.45
N ASP A 63 -4.65 -10.52 -8.58
CA ASP A 63 -3.53 -10.33 -9.49
C ASP A 63 -2.59 -9.21 -9.03
N VAL A 64 -3.13 -8.22 -8.28
CA VAL A 64 -2.38 -7.05 -7.83
C VAL A 64 -2.79 -6.65 -6.42
N ALA A 65 -1.82 -6.39 -5.56
CA ALA A 65 -2.00 -5.70 -4.29
C ALA A 65 -1.34 -4.31 -4.34
N TRP A 66 -2.11 -3.29 -4.00
CA TRP A 66 -1.67 -1.89 -3.91
C TRP A 66 -1.68 -1.44 -2.46
N LEU A 67 -0.51 -1.16 -1.91
CA LEU A 67 -0.30 -0.60 -0.57
C LEU A 67 0.13 0.86 -0.74
N SER A 68 -0.66 1.79 -0.21
CA SER A 68 -0.36 3.20 -0.39
C SER A 68 -0.46 3.95 0.92
N GLN A 69 0.64 4.56 1.33
CA GLN A 69 0.72 5.44 2.50
C GLN A 69 0.25 4.75 3.79
N ILE A 70 0.62 3.48 3.97
CA ILE A 70 0.20 2.65 5.11
C ILE A 70 1.40 2.21 5.96
N LEU A 71 2.51 1.84 5.33
CA LEU A 71 3.65 1.25 6.04
C LEU A 71 4.35 2.25 6.97
N HIS A 72 4.38 3.50 6.59
CA HIS A 72 5.05 4.54 7.38
C HIS A 72 4.39 4.80 8.76
N GLY A 73 3.13 4.40 8.96
CA GLY A 73 2.45 4.50 10.25
C GLY A 73 2.86 3.43 11.26
N GLU A 74 3.53 2.38 10.80
CA GLU A 74 3.78 1.15 11.52
C GLU A 74 5.27 0.93 11.80
N SER A 75 5.58 0.08 12.77
CA SER A 75 6.95 -0.39 13.02
C SER A 75 7.46 -1.24 11.84
N PHE A 76 8.78 -1.44 11.74
CA PHE A 76 9.36 -2.30 10.71
C PHE A 76 8.80 -3.73 10.78
N GLU A 77 8.63 -4.27 11.97
CA GLU A 77 8.08 -5.61 12.20
C GLU A 77 6.62 -5.71 11.74
N ASP A 78 5.79 -4.73 12.10
CA ASP A 78 4.40 -4.66 11.66
C ASP A 78 4.29 -4.44 10.15
N GLY A 79 5.15 -3.60 9.58
CA GLY A 79 5.28 -3.42 8.13
C GLY A 79 5.60 -4.72 7.39
N CYS A 80 6.53 -5.53 7.90
CA CYS A 80 6.82 -6.87 7.37
C CYS A 80 5.57 -7.77 7.41
N ASN A 81 4.82 -7.75 8.51
CA ASN A 81 3.60 -8.54 8.66
C ASN A 81 2.50 -8.11 7.69
N ILE A 82 2.30 -6.81 7.51
CA ILE A 82 1.34 -6.25 6.53
C ILE A 82 1.70 -6.69 5.11
N VAL A 83 2.96 -6.54 4.71
CA VAL A 83 3.45 -6.93 3.38
C VAL A 83 3.28 -8.44 3.17
N LYS A 84 3.61 -9.26 4.17
CA LYS A 84 3.45 -10.71 4.11
C LYS A 84 1.97 -11.12 3.94
N ARG A 85 1.05 -10.51 4.69
CA ARG A 85 -0.38 -10.75 4.53
C ARG A 85 -0.88 -10.32 3.15
N ALA A 86 -0.46 -9.17 2.64
CA ALA A 86 -0.82 -8.73 1.30
C ALA A 86 -0.31 -9.69 0.22
N VAL A 87 0.96 -10.09 0.29
CA VAL A 87 1.56 -11.05 -0.65
C VAL A 87 0.87 -12.40 -0.61
N SER A 88 0.44 -12.88 0.57
CA SER A 88 -0.26 -14.17 0.71
C SER A 88 -1.61 -14.24 -0.01
N THR A 89 -2.16 -13.09 -0.43
CA THR A 89 -3.41 -13.03 -1.20
C THR A 89 -3.18 -12.99 -2.72
N LEU A 90 -1.93 -12.93 -3.16
CA LEU A 90 -1.60 -12.79 -4.57
C LEU A 90 -1.41 -14.16 -5.25
N GLU A 91 -1.92 -14.26 -6.47
CA GLU A 91 -1.65 -15.40 -7.33
C GLU A 91 -0.16 -15.44 -7.73
N PRO A 92 0.40 -16.64 -8.02
CA PRO A 92 1.74 -16.73 -8.60
C PRO A 92 1.90 -15.84 -9.85
N GLY A 93 2.92 -15.01 -9.88
CA GLY A 93 3.12 -13.99 -10.92
C GLY A 93 2.37 -12.67 -10.67
N GLY A 94 1.60 -12.59 -9.59
CA GLY A 94 0.93 -11.36 -9.18
C GLY A 94 1.88 -10.25 -8.74
N LEU A 95 1.40 -9.02 -8.74
CA LEU A 95 2.18 -7.83 -8.43
C LEU A 95 1.87 -7.30 -7.03
N ILE A 96 2.90 -7.07 -6.24
CA ILE A 96 2.83 -6.23 -5.05
C ILE A 96 3.38 -4.86 -5.37
N ILE A 97 2.61 -3.81 -5.12
CA ILE A 97 2.97 -2.42 -5.41
C ILE A 97 2.89 -1.60 -4.14
N ILE A 98 4.00 -1.00 -3.74
CA ILE A 98 4.11 -0.12 -2.58
C ILE A 98 4.29 1.32 -3.08
N HIS A 99 3.39 2.22 -2.66
CA HIS A 99 3.49 3.66 -2.89
C HIS A 99 3.70 4.35 -1.55
N GLU A 100 4.92 4.87 -1.34
CA GLU A 100 5.34 5.43 -0.05
C GLU A 100 6.29 6.62 -0.19
N PHE A 101 6.55 7.30 0.93
CA PHE A 101 7.66 8.22 1.10
C PHE A 101 8.95 7.43 1.28
N ILE A 102 9.68 7.21 0.19
CA ILE A 102 10.82 6.29 0.17
C ILE A 102 12.13 7.06 0.34
N LEU A 103 12.84 6.74 1.41
CA LEU A 103 14.17 7.27 1.69
C LEU A 103 15.24 6.58 0.83
N ASN A 104 16.35 7.29 0.61
CA ASN A 104 17.58 6.63 0.15
C ASN A 104 18.14 5.70 1.24
N ASN A 105 19.07 4.82 0.88
CA ASN A 105 19.57 3.79 1.81
C ASN A 105 20.44 4.34 2.95
N ILE A 106 20.91 5.59 2.87
CA ILE A 106 21.62 6.25 3.98
C ILE A 106 20.68 7.10 4.86
N MET A 107 19.37 7.07 4.58
CA MET A 107 18.28 7.67 5.38
C MET A 107 18.32 9.20 5.51
N ASP A 108 19.04 9.92 4.65
CA ASP A 108 19.22 11.39 4.73
C ASP A 108 18.43 12.19 3.68
N GLY A 109 17.67 11.53 2.84
CA GLY A 109 16.87 12.17 1.79
C GLY A 109 15.96 11.20 1.03
N PRO A 110 15.09 11.72 0.16
CA PRO A 110 14.80 13.15 -0.10
C PRO A 110 14.31 13.91 1.13
N LEU A 111 14.30 15.25 1.05
CA LEU A 111 14.01 16.11 2.20
C LEU A 111 12.63 15.86 2.81
N PHE A 112 11.58 15.79 1.97
CA PHE A 112 10.23 15.61 2.49
C PHE A 112 10.07 14.25 3.21
N PRO A 113 10.42 13.09 2.63
CA PRO A 113 10.43 11.80 3.32
C PRO A 113 11.22 11.80 4.63
N ALA A 114 12.39 12.45 4.67
CA ALA A 114 13.22 12.52 5.88
C ALA A 114 12.54 13.31 7.01
N LEU A 115 11.95 14.48 6.70
CA LEU A 115 11.19 15.27 7.67
C LEU A 115 9.90 14.55 8.09
N PHE A 116 9.23 13.90 7.15
CA PHE A 116 8.03 13.12 7.42
C PHE A 116 8.32 11.94 8.35
N SER A 117 9.46 11.27 8.18
CA SER A 117 9.89 10.19 9.06
C SER A 117 10.03 10.66 10.52
N LEU A 118 10.58 11.85 10.75
CA LEU A 118 10.65 12.44 12.10
C LEU A 118 9.24 12.74 12.66
N ASN A 119 8.32 13.17 11.81
CA ASN A 119 6.93 13.38 12.23
C ASN A 119 6.25 12.07 12.64
N MET A 120 6.49 10.97 11.90
CA MET A 120 5.96 9.65 12.25
C MET A 120 6.53 9.14 13.58
N LEU A 121 7.82 9.32 13.80
CA LEU A 121 8.48 8.97 15.07
C LEU A 121 7.85 9.67 16.28
N LEU A 122 7.37 10.90 16.12
CA LEU A 122 6.72 11.66 17.19
C LEU A 122 5.22 11.34 17.33
N GLY A 123 4.56 10.96 16.23
CA GLY A 123 3.10 10.84 16.16
C GLY A 123 2.56 9.41 16.25
N THR A 124 3.42 8.40 16.14
CA THR A 124 3.02 6.99 16.15
C THR A 124 3.87 6.17 17.14
N SER A 125 3.48 4.93 17.38
CA SER A 125 4.19 4.03 18.31
C SER A 125 5.49 3.43 17.75
N GLY A 126 5.73 3.54 16.42
CA GLY A 126 6.90 2.92 15.79
C GLY A 126 7.04 3.28 14.31
N GLY A 127 6.20 4.19 13.80
CA GLY A 127 6.21 4.57 12.40
C GLY A 127 7.42 5.39 11.98
N GLN A 128 7.79 5.23 10.72
CA GLN A 128 8.90 5.92 10.07
C GLN A 128 8.75 5.84 8.55
N ALA A 129 9.42 6.71 7.81
CA ALA A 129 9.64 6.45 6.40
C ALA A 129 10.75 5.39 6.23
N TYR A 130 10.56 4.50 5.28
CA TYR A 130 11.49 3.40 5.02
C TYR A 130 12.38 3.69 3.82
N SER A 131 13.61 3.19 3.85
CA SER A 131 14.49 3.22 2.69
C SER A 131 14.05 2.20 1.63
N GLU A 132 14.51 2.39 0.40
CA GLU A 132 14.26 1.42 -0.67
C GLU A 132 14.75 0.01 -0.30
N GLU A 133 15.94 -0.10 0.33
CA GLU A 133 16.49 -1.38 0.78
C GLU A 133 15.64 -2.04 1.88
N GLN A 134 15.11 -1.26 2.81
CA GLN A 134 14.19 -1.78 3.84
C GLN A 134 12.89 -2.31 3.23
N LEU A 135 12.30 -1.59 2.27
CA LEU A 135 11.10 -2.06 1.56
C LEU A 135 11.37 -3.31 0.72
N ILE A 136 12.53 -3.39 0.04
CA ILE A 136 12.96 -4.59 -0.68
C ILE A 136 13.13 -5.77 0.29
N THR A 137 13.66 -5.53 1.49
CA THR A 137 13.77 -6.57 2.53
C THR A 137 12.39 -7.10 2.93
N MET A 138 11.43 -6.21 3.24
CA MET A 138 10.06 -6.62 3.57
C MET A 138 9.42 -7.46 2.45
N LEU A 139 9.60 -7.05 1.20
CA LEU A 139 9.07 -7.75 0.02
C LEU A 139 9.75 -9.11 -0.19
N THR A 140 11.07 -9.18 -0.02
CA THR A 140 11.85 -10.43 -0.16
C THR A 140 11.43 -11.46 0.89
N ASP A 141 11.31 -11.03 2.14
CA ASP A 141 10.90 -11.88 3.26
C ASP A 141 9.44 -12.38 3.10
N ALA A 142 8.63 -11.64 2.36
CA ALA A 142 7.27 -12.04 2.00
C ALA A 142 7.20 -12.96 0.76
N GLY A 143 8.32 -13.21 0.04
CA GLY A 143 8.37 -14.10 -1.11
C GLY A 143 8.24 -13.40 -2.47
N ALA A 144 8.32 -12.08 -2.52
CA ALA A 144 8.39 -11.35 -3.77
C ALA A 144 9.82 -11.25 -4.32
N LYS A 145 9.95 -11.02 -5.61
CA LYS A 145 11.21 -10.93 -6.38
C LYS A 145 11.07 -9.93 -7.53
N ASP A 146 12.13 -9.76 -8.32
CA ASP A 146 12.15 -8.93 -9.53
C ASP A 146 11.69 -7.49 -9.27
N PHE A 147 12.37 -6.83 -8.34
CA PHE A 147 11.98 -5.50 -7.86
C PHE A 147 12.25 -4.41 -8.89
N GLN A 148 11.29 -3.49 -9.02
CA GLN A 148 11.43 -2.32 -9.87
C GLN A 148 10.99 -1.05 -9.12
N ARG A 149 11.90 -0.07 -9.05
CA ARG A 149 11.61 1.28 -8.57
C ARG A 149 11.06 2.12 -9.71
N ILE A 150 9.89 2.76 -9.51
CA ILE A 150 9.33 3.74 -10.44
C ILE A 150 9.47 5.13 -9.82
N TYR A 151 10.22 5.99 -10.53
CA TYR A 151 10.38 7.40 -10.18
C TYR A 151 9.37 8.22 -10.96
N PHE A 152 8.72 9.16 -10.29
CA PHE A 152 7.82 10.13 -10.91
C PHE A 152 7.86 11.43 -10.10
N ASP A 153 7.59 12.54 -10.78
CA ASP A 153 7.52 13.83 -10.11
C ASP A 153 6.25 13.90 -9.25
N SER A 154 6.44 13.91 -7.94
CA SER A 154 5.38 14.11 -6.97
C SER A 154 5.72 15.30 -6.06
N PRO A 155 4.73 16.05 -5.61
CA PRO A 155 4.97 17.25 -4.80
C PRO A 155 5.58 16.96 -3.43
N ASN A 156 5.61 15.68 -3.02
CA ASN A 156 6.07 15.21 -1.72
C ASN A 156 7.13 14.11 -1.80
N ASP A 157 7.84 14.01 -2.92
CA ASP A 157 8.90 13.03 -3.17
C ASP A 157 8.48 11.55 -2.89
N SER A 158 7.18 11.25 -3.01
CA SER A 158 6.72 9.86 -2.92
C SER A 158 7.18 9.06 -4.14
N GLY A 159 7.21 7.74 -3.99
CA GLY A 159 7.63 6.87 -5.07
C GLY A 159 6.96 5.50 -5.00
N ILE A 160 7.17 4.70 -6.03
CA ILE A 160 6.56 3.38 -6.17
C ILE A 160 7.65 2.32 -6.26
N LEU A 161 7.50 1.25 -5.50
CA LEU A 161 8.29 0.03 -5.58
C LEU A 161 7.37 -1.13 -5.95
N ILE A 162 7.75 -1.92 -6.97
CA ILE A 162 7.00 -3.09 -7.44
C ILE A 162 7.82 -4.34 -7.19
N GLY A 163 7.16 -5.44 -6.80
CA GLY A 163 7.71 -6.78 -6.76
C GLY A 163 6.76 -7.79 -7.39
N ILE A 164 7.28 -8.91 -7.86
CA ILE A 164 6.51 -10.02 -8.44
C ILE A 164 6.51 -11.17 -7.45
N VAL A 165 5.34 -11.75 -7.21
CA VAL A 165 5.20 -12.94 -6.34
C VAL A 165 5.60 -14.20 -7.13
N GLY A 166 6.40 -15.04 -6.51
CA GLY A 166 6.95 -16.25 -7.12
C GLY A 166 6.01 -17.44 -7.15
#